data_564373ca6646152bd257e9f597bd0c3b
#
_entry.id   564373ca6646152bd257e9f597bd0c3b
#
_cell.length_a   1.000
_cell.length_b   1.000
_cell.length_c   1.000
_cell.angle_alpha   90.00
_cell.angle_beta   90.00
_cell.angle_gamma   90.00
#
_symmetry.space_group_name_H-M   'P 1'
#
loop_
_entity.id
_entity.type
_entity.pdbx_description
1 polymer ?
#
loop_
_entity_poly.entity_id
_entity_poly.type
_entity_poly.pdbx_seq_one_letter_code
_entity_poly.pdbx_strand_id
1 'polypeptide(L)'
;MRTYSTTTITGAVLTTLLFAFSATARNHTTLNGTWTLVPAKSDFTGQPAVQTGTVTINDRQGNITVARSFAYEGAAETIFYSDITDSQRDATIHTGKDLKSKTRWDHDVLKVTTTQSGAVTLESYTLSADGTLVVSVVRPEHKPITLVFQRQ
;
A
#
# COMPACT_ATOMS: atom_id res chain seq x y z
N MET A 1 -20.21 -77.18 -29.15
CA MET A 1 -20.88 -75.98 -28.74
C MET A 1 -19.92 -75.11 -27.90
N ARG A 2 -19.40 -74.04 -28.44
CA ARG A 2 -18.51 -73.08 -27.71
C ARG A 2 -19.27 -71.80 -27.47
N THR A 3 -19.56 -71.52 -26.21
CA THR A 3 -20.18 -70.28 -25.73
C THR A 3 -19.15 -69.21 -25.59
N TYR A 4 -19.29 -68.09 -26.31
CA TYR A 4 -18.46 -66.91 -26.15
C TYR A 4 -19.10 -65.98 -25.14
N SER A 5 -18.39 -65.67 -24.08
CA SER A 5 -18.81 -64.70 -23.06
C SER A 5 -18.32 -63.31 -23.44
N THR A 6 -19.27 -62.40 -23.65
CA THR A 6 -18.97 -60.98 -24.00
C THR A 6 -18.85 -60.17 -22.74
N THR A 7 -17.64 -59.70 -22.46
CA THR A 7 -17.38 -58.80 -21.31
C THR A 7 -17.57 -57.34 -21.77
N THR A 8 -18.59 -56.69 -21.23
CA THR A 8 -18.84 -55.28 -21.48
C THR A 8 -18.01 -54.43 -20.49
N ILE A 9 -17.06 -53.64 -21.03
CA ILE A 9 -16.26 -52.69 -20.24
C ILE A 9 -16.99 -51.36 -20.21
N THR A 10 -17.56 -51.00 -19.07
CA THR A 10 -18.15 -49.69 -18.83
C THR A 10 -17.05 -48.72 -18.46
N GLY A 11 -16.69 -47.86 -19.41
CA GLY A 11 -15.71 -46.79 -19.15
C GLY A 11 -16.37 -45.64 -18.37
N ALA A 12 -15.91 -45.40 -17.15
CA ALA A 12 -16.27 -44.21 -16.37
C ALA A 12 -15.45 -43.01 -16.86
N VAL A 13 -16.15 -42.05 -17.50
CA VAL A 13 -15.55 -40.76 -17.88
C VAL A 13 -15.48 -39.90 -16.63
N LEU A 14 -14.27 -39.72 -16.08
CA LEU A 14 -14.01 -38.82 -14.97
C LEU A 14 -13.86 -37.39 -15.52
N THR A 15 -14.92 -36.59 -15.44
CA THR A 15 -14.90 -35.19 -15.85
C THR A 15 -14.26 -34.36 -14.73
N THR A 16 -12.99 -34.01 -14.89
CA THR A 16 -12.28 -33.13 -13.98
C THR A 16 -12.71 -31.70 -14.23
N LEU A 17 -13.55 -31.13 -13.37
CA LEU A 17 -13.86 -29.70 -13.37
C LEU A 17 -12.63 -28.91 -12.89
N LEU A 18 -11.92 -28.29 -13.81
CA LEU A 18 -10.90 -27.28 -13.52
C LEU A 18 -11.58 -25.98 -13.10
N PHE A 19 -11.68 -25.71 -11.81
CA PHE A 19 -12.02 -24.39 -11.31
C PHE A 19 -10.82 -23.47 -11.57
N ALA A 20 -10.91 -22.68 -12.64
CA ALA A 20 -10.02 -21.55 -12.83
C ALA A 20 -10.34 -20.48 -11.78
N PHE A 21 -9.55 -20.43 -10.71
CA PHE A 21 -9.55 -19.28 -9.80
C PHE A 21 -8.97 -18.10 -10.58
N SER A 22 -9.84 -17.28 -11.16
CA SER A 22 -9.45 -15.98 -11.66
C SER A 22 -9.06 -15.13 -10.44
N ALA A 23 -7.77 -15.02 -10.17
CA ALA A 23 -7.25 -14.01 -9.27
C ALA A 23 -7.57 -12.65 -9.91
N THR A 24 -8.68 -12.04 -9.51
CA THR A 24 -8.98 -10.65 -9.87
C THR A 24 -7.88 -9.79 -9.27
N ALA A 25 -6.99 -9.28 -10.11
CA ALA A 25 -6.03 -8.27 -9.71
C ALA A 25 -6.82 -7.11 -9.08
N ARG A 26 -6.63 -6.88 -7.78
CA ARG A 26 -7.30 -5.78 -7.07
C ARG A 26 -6.81 -4.48 -7.69
N ASN A 27 -7.74 -3.64 -8.08
CA ASN A 27 -7.43 -2.32 -8.61
C ASN A 27 -7.20 -1.36 -7.43
N HIS A 28 -5.95 -1.12 -7.08
CA HIS A 28 -5.56 -0.22 -5.98
C HIS A 28 -5.55 1.26 -6.36
N THR A 29 -6.04 1.62 -7.53
CA THR A 29 -6.05 3.00 -8.03
C THR A 29 -6.95 3.96 -7.22
N THR A 30 -7.73 3.45 -6.27
CA THR A 30 -8.60 4.27 -5.41
C THR A 30 -7.83 5.28 -4.58
N LEU A 31 -6.57 5.01 -4.24
CA LEU A 31 -5.70 5.95 -3.54
C LEU A 31 -5.00 6.94 -4.46
N ASN A 32 -5.01 6.73 -5.80
CA ASN A 32 -4.35 7.63 -6.74
C ASN A 32 -4.92 9.03 -6.65
N GLY A 33 -4.04 10.01 -6.68
CA GLY A 33 -4.39 11.43 -6.66
C GLY A 33 -3.55 12.23 -5.69
N THR A 34 -3.88 13.50 -5.57
CA THR A 34 -3.28 14.43 -4.62
C THR A 34 -4.24 14.66 -3.46
N TRP A 35 -3.67 14.63 -2.27
CA TRP A 35 -4.38 14.69 -1.01
C TRP A 35 -3.81 15.82 -0.15
N THR A 36 -4.66 16.64 0.42
CA THR A 36 -4.27 17.78 1.28
C THR A 36 -4.58 17.45 2.73
N LEU A 37 -3.62 17.68 3.62
CA LEU A 37 -3.76 17.49 5.06
C LEU A 37 -4.89 18.34 5.63
N VAL A 38 -5.67 17.72 6.53
CA VAL A 38 -6.67 18.39 7.35
C VAL A 38 -6.20 18.38 8.81
N PRO A 39 -5.44 19.38 9.26
CA PRO A 39 -4.84 19.37 10.60
C PRO A 39 -5.86 19.19 11.72
N ALA A 40 -7.03 19.81 11.59
CA ALA A 40 -8.11 19.74 12.58
C ALA A 40 -8.71 18.33 12.78
N LYS A 41 -8.50 17.42 11.81
CA LYS A 41 -8.93 16.01 11.89
C LYS A 41 -7.77 15.06 12.22
N SER A 42 -6.56 15.57 12.30
CA SER A 42 -5.35 14.78 12.53
C SER A 42 -5.00 14.74 14.01
N ASP A 43 -4.42 13.59 14.44
CA ASP A 43 -3.91 13.41 15.80
C ASP A 43 -2.38 13.34 15.74
N PHE A 44 -1.71 14.33 16.29
CA PHE A 44 -0.27 14.42 16.35
C PHE A 44 0.31 13.81 17.64
N THR A 45 -0.52 13.44 18.61
CA THR A 45 -0.17 12.77 19.87
C THR A 45 1.03 13.42 20.59
N GLY A 46 0.99 14.75 20.75
CA GLY A 46 2.03 15.51 21.46
C GLY A 46 3.33 15.73 20.68
N GLN A 47 3.38 15.37 19.40
CA GLN A 47 4.45 15.74 18.48
C GLN A 47 4.16 17.12 17.87
N PRO A 48 5.17 17.84 17.34
CA PRO A 48 4.94 19.09 16.63
C PRO A 48 3.91 18.92 15.52
N ALA A 49 2.89 19.76 15.51
CA ALA A 49 1.82 19.68 14.51
C ALA A 49 2.34 20.05 13.13
N VAL A 50 1.95 19.27 12.13
CA VAL A 50 2.13 19.64 10.72
C VAL A 50 1.06 20.68 10.38
N GLN A 51 1.48 21.85 9.94
CA GLN A 51 0.56 22.96 9.62
C GLN A 51 -0.13 22.75 8.28
N THR A 52 0.64 22.33 7.28
CA THR A 52 0.15 22.01 5.94
C THR A 52 0.88 20.80 5.41
N GLY A 53 0.23 20.06 4.54
CA GLY A 53 0.88 18.90 3.90
C GLY A 53 0.11 18.42 2.69
N THR A 54 0.84 17.81 1.78
CA THR A 54 0.27 17.11 0.62
C THR A 54 0.85 15.71 0.52
N VAL A 55 0.02 14.78 0.05
CA VAL A 55 0.44 13.44 -0.35
C VAL A 55 -0.06 13.21 -1.76
N THR A 56 0.82 12.81 -2.66
CA THR A 56 0.45 12.38 -4.02
C THR A 56 0.78 10.92 -4.16
N ILE A 57 -0.22 10.11 -4.48
CA ILE A 57 -0.09 8.68 -4.71
C ILE A 57 -0.39 8.40 -6.18
N ASN A 58 0.49 7.65 -6.82
CA ASN A 58 0.34 7.23 -8.20
C ASN A 58 0.76 5.76 -8.31
N ASP A 59 -0.23 4.91 -8.50
CA ASP A 59 -0.03 3.49 -8.80
C ASP A 59 -0.35 3.26 -10.27
N ARG A 60 0.66 2.91 -11.05
CA ARG A 60 0.55 2.57 -12.47
C ARG A 60 1.11 1.16 -12.68
N GLN A 61 0.21 0.20 -12.87
CA GLN A 61 0.58 -1.17 -13.21
C GLN A 61 1.61 -1.79 -12.23
N GLY A 62 1.41 -1.54 -10.93
CA GLY A 62 2.30 -2.05 -9.89
C GLY A 62 3.54 -1.20 -9.62
N ASN A 63 3.72 -0.10 -10.34
CA ASN A 63 4.75 0.89 -10.02
C ASN A 63 4.12 2.01 -9.18
N ILE A 64 4.43 2.03 -7.89
CA ILE A 64 3.86 2.98 -6.95
C ILE A 64 4.85 4.10 -6.66
N THR A 65 4.37 5.33 -6.77
CA THR A 65 5.07 6.50 -6.27
C THR A 65 4.24 7.17 -5.19
N VAL A 66 4.84 7.42 -4.04
CA VAL A 66 4.27 8.19 -2.95
C VAL A 66 5.16 9.41 -2.73
N ALA A 67 4.65 10.59 -3.05
CA ALA A 67 5.33 11.85 -2.79
C ALA A 67 4.66 12.56 -1.62
N ARG A 68 5.46 13.08 -0.70
CA ARG A 68 4.98 13.81 0.48
C ARG A 68 5.68 15.14 0.60
N SER A 69 4.94 16.16 0.98
CA SER A 69 5.47 17.45 1.37
C SER A 69 4.75 17.91 2.63
N PHE A 70 5.50 18.22 3.67
CA PHE A 70 4.98 18.70 4.93
C PHE A 70 5.66 20.01 5.33
N ALA A 71 4.89 20.99 5.79
CA ALA A 71 5.39 22.18 6.40
C ALA A 71 5.16 22.13 7.92
N TYR A 72 6.24 22.26 8.64
CA TYR A 72 6.28 22.47 10.08
C TYR A 72 6.51 23.95 10.36
N GLU A 73 6.40 24.36 11.61
CA GLU A 73 6.74 25.72 11.99
C GLU A 73 8.23 26.01 11.64
N GLY A 74 8.42 26.85 10.62
CA GLY A 74 9.74 27.29 10.14
C GLY A 74 10.47 26.35 9.18
N ALA A 75 9.89 25.21 8.79
CA ALA A 75 10.53 24.27 7.87
C ALA A 75 9.53 23.54 6.95
N ALA A 76 9.96 23.20 5.75
CA ALA A 76 9.24 22.31 4.84
C ALA A 76 10.12 21.10 4.48
N GLU A 77 9.53 19.92 4.49
CA GLU A 77 10.19 18.67 4.09
C GLU A 77 9.41 18.04 2.93
N THR A 78 10.13 17.62 1.89
CA THR A 78 9.57 16.85 0.79
C THR A 78 10.33 15.56 0.62
N ILE A 79 9.61 14.44 0.66
CA ILE A 79 10.18 13.10 0.53
C ILE A 79 9.43 12.37 -0.58
N PHE A 80 10.17 11.76 -1.52
CA PHE A 80 9.63 10.97 -2.63
C PHE A 80 9.98 9.50 -2.44
N TYR A 81 8.99 8.64 -2.65
CA TYR A 81 9.16 7.20 -2.66
C TYR A 81 8.73 6.64 -4.01
N SER A 82 9.47 5.70 -4.54
CA SER A 82 9.09 4.96 -5.74
C SER A 82 9.41 3.50 -5.54
N ASP A 83 8.44 2.62 -5.81
CA ASP A 83 8.62 1.18 -5.69
C ASP A 83 7.69 0.41 -6.62
N ILE A 84 8.02 -0.88 -6.82
CA ILE A 84 7.20 -1.84 -7.54
C ILE A 84 6.54 -2.77 -6.51
N THR A 85 5.22 -2.83 -6.48
CA THR A 85 4.43 -3.53 -5.45
C THR A 85 4.76 -5.00 -5.26
N ASP A 86 5.05 -5.71 -6.33
CA ASP A 86 5.19 -7.17 -6.29
C ASP A 86 6.61 -7.65 -5.97
N SER A 87 7.58 -6.75 -5.95
CA SER A 87 8.98 -7.15 -5.93
C SER A 87 9.65 -7.09 -4.58
N GLN A 88 9.04 -6.49 -3.57
CA GLN A 88 9.68 -6.20 -2.27
C GLN A 88 11.05 -5.50 -2.42
N ARG A 89 11.25 -4.81 -3.52
CA ARG A 89 12.49 -4.07 -3.77
C ARG A 89 12.55 -2.84 -2.89
N ASP A 90 13.76 -2.47 -2.50
CA ASP A 90 13.96 -1.23 -1.79
C ASP A 90 13.74 -0.07 -2.78
N ALA A 91 12.86 0.85 -2.42
CA ALA A 91 12.64 2.03 -3.22
C ALA A 91 13.86 2.94 -3.19
N THR A 92 14.11 3.60 -4.32
CA THR A 92 15.10 4.67 -4.34
C THR A 92 14.45 5.94 -3.79
N ILE A 93 14.99 6.45 -2.69
CA ILE A 93 14.58 7.72 -2.14
C ILE A 93 15.53 8.80 -2.62
N HIS A 94 14.96 9.87 -3.17
CA HIS A 94 15.75 10.94 -3.78
C HIS A 94 16.31 11.96 -2.80
N THR A 95 16.01 11.85 -1.51
CA THR A 95 16.48 12.79 -0.47
C THR A 95 17.02 12.06 0.75
N GLY A 96 18.29 12.25 1.02
CA GLY A 96 18.96 11.79 2.23
C GLY A 96 19.95 10.63 2.03
N LYS A 97 21.01 10.63 2.86
CA LYS A 97 21.93 9.50 2.96
C LYS A 97 21.26 8.40 3.81
N ASP A 98 21.51 7.15 3.44
CA ASP A 98 21.09 5.94 4.18
C ASP A 98 19.57 5.79 4.38
N LEU A 99 18.79 6.35 3.47
CA LEU A 99 17.35 6.24 3.47
C LEU A 99 16.93 5.13 2.51
N LYS A 100 16.22 4.11 3.03
CA LYS A 100 15.64 3.01 2.24
C LYS A 100 14.16 2.94 2.48
N SER A 101 13.38 2.67 1.45
CA SER A 101 11.93 2.49 1.57
C SER A 101 11.48 1.19 0.89
N LYS A 102 10.49 0.55 1.50
CA LYS A 102 9.75 -0.58 0.93
C LYS A 102 8.28 -0.24 0.92
N THR A 103 7.66 -0.39 -0.23
CA THR A 103 6.24 -0.13 -0.43
C THR A 103 5.54 -1.42 -0.83
N ARG A 104 4.42 -1.74 -0.20
CA ARG A 104 3.64 -2.92 -0.52
C ARG A 104 2.16 -2.69 -0.26
N TRP A 105 1.32 -3.39 -0.98
CA TRP A 105 -0.08 -3.55 -0.65
C TRP A 105 -0.29 -4.69 0.35
N ASP A 106 -1.10 -4.42 1.35
CA ASP A 106 -1.63 -5.41 2.27
C ASP A 106 -3.15 -5.27 2.24
N HIS A 107 -3.80 -6.11 1.42
CA HIS A 107 -5.20 -5.95 1.03
C HIS A 107 -5.44 -4.56 0.41
N ASP A 108 -6.24 -3.71 1.05
CA ASP A 108 -6.56 -2.37 0.56
C ASP A 108 -5.75 -1.26 1.28
N VAL A 109 -4.74 -1.66 2.05
CA VAL A 109 -3.83 -0.77 2.78
C VAL A 109 -2.50 -0.70 2.07
N LEU A 110 -2.08 0.50 1.66
CA LEU A 110 -0.74 0.74 1.18
C LEU A 110 0.19 0.92 2.38
N LYS A 111 1.20 0.07 2.50
CA LYS A 111 2.21 0.12 3.57
C LYS A 111 3.54 0.60 3.02
N VAL A 112 4.11 1.60 3.66
CA VAL A 112 5.45 2.12 3.39
C VAL A 112 6.30 1.94 4.64
N THR A 113 7.43 1.25 4.48
CA THR A 113 8.44 1.08 5.53
C THR A 113 9.66 1.87 5.12
N THR A 114 10.02 2.88 5.90
CA THR A 114 11.23 3.69 5.67
C THR A 114 12.24 3.38 6.75
N THR A 115 13.47 3.10 6.33
CA THR A 115 14.62 2.92 7.25
C THR A 115 15.62 4.02 6.99
N GLN A 116 15.97 4.76 8.04
CA GLN A 116 16.96 5.83 7.99
C GLN A 116 17.90 5.68 9.20
N SER A 117 19.20 5.52 8.94
CA SER A 117 20.21 5.37 9.99
C SER A 117 19.84 4.34 11.06
N GLY A 118 19.21 3.23 10.64
CA GLY A 118 18.76 2.16 11.53
C GLY A 118 17.37 2.38 12.17
N ALA A 119 16.84 3.58 12.17
CA ALA A 119 15.48 3.85 12.63
C ALA A 119 14.44 3.45 11.56
N VAL A 120 13.37 2.80 11.98
CA VAL A 120 12.31 2.30 11.10
C VAL A 120 11.02 3.10 11.31
N THR A 121 10.50 3.72 10.27
CA THR A 121 9.18 4.35 10.25
C THR A 121 8.22 3.48 9.44
N LEU A 122 7.07 3.18 10.00
CA LEU A 122 5.98 2.45 9.34
C LEU A 122 4.84 3.40 9.04
N GLU A 123 4.38 3.41 7.80
CA GLU A 123 3.23 4.19 7.36
C GLU A 123 2.18 3.28 6.75
N SER A 124 0.93 3.54 7.08
CA SER A 124 -0.21 2.81 6.52
C SER A 124 -1.21 3.80 5.96
N TYR A 125 -1.50 3.70 4.68
CA TYR A 125 -2.40 4.57 3.94
C TYR A 125 -3.70 3.81 3.67
N THR A 126 -4.81 4.35 4.14
CA THR A 126 -6.14 3.71 4.03
C THR A 126 -7.17 4.73 3.58
N LEU A 127 -8.02 4.36 2.63
CA LEU A 127 -9.18 5.16 2.27
C LEU A 127 -10.30 4.87 3.27
N SER A 128 -10.76 5.90 3.94
CA SER A 128 -11.89 5.81 4.87
C SER A 128 -13.22 5.79 4.11
N ALA A 129 -14.30 5.34 4.77
CA ALA A 129 -15.63 5.27 4.16
C ALA A 129 -16.19 6.64 3.74
N ASP A 130 -15.75 7.72 4.39
CA ASP A 130 -16.12 9.10 4.04
C ASP A 130 -15.29 9.68 2.89
N GLY A 131 -14.40 8.88 2.28
CA GLY A 131 -13.55 9.30 1.17
C GLY A 131 -12.30 10.06 1.57
N THR A 132 -11.97 10.15 2.86
CA THR A 132 -10.70 10.73 3.33
C THR A 132 -9.57 9.70 3.28
N LEU A 133 -8.34 10.16 3.05
CA LEU A 133 -7.14 9.33 3.20
C LEU A 133 -6.65 9.45 4.64
N VAL A 134 -6.58 8.31 5.32
CA VAL A 134 -6.04 8.22 6.68
C VAL A 134 -4.65 7.60 6.61
N VAL A 135 -3.67 8.29 7.19
CA VAL A 135 -2.29 7.82 7.25
C VAL A 135 -1.88 7.65 8.71
N SER A 136 -1.65 6.41 9.11
CA SER A 136 -1.06 6.10 10.41
C SER A 136 0.46 6.05 10.28
N VAL A 137 1.18 6.75 11.15
CA VAL A 137 2.64 6.78 11.17
C VAL A 137 3.14 6.29 12.52
N VAL A 138 3.95 5.23 12.49
CA VAL A 138 4.58 4.63 13.68
C VAL A 138 6.09 4.80 13.58
N ARG A 139 6.69 5.40 14.60
CA ARG A 139 8.15 5.61 14.72
C ARG A 139 8.65 4.96 16.00
N PRO A 140 9.90 4.48 16.04
CA PRO A 140 10.52 4.02 17.30
C PRO A 140 10.44 5.11 18.37
N GLU A 141 10.16 4.72 19.60
CA GLU A 141 10.16 5.61 20.80
C GLU A 141 9.14 6.76 20.76
N HIS A 142 8.30 6.83 19.74
CA HIS A 142 7.23 7.82 19.63
C HIS A 142 5.86 7.16 19.65
N LYS A 143 4.86 7.86 20.16
CA LYS A 143 3.47 7.44 20.03
C LYS A 143 3.05 7.52 18.55
N PRO A 144 2.22 6.59 18.08
CA PRO A 144 1.67 6.69 16.73
C PRO A 144 0.92 8.01 16.52
N ILE A 145 1.03 8.58 15.32
CA ILE A 145 0.22 9.72 14.90
C ILE A 145 -0.72 9.30 13.79
N THR A 146 -1.83 10.01 13.67
CA THR A 146 -2.81 9.80 12.60
C THR A 146 -3.00 11.10 11.83
N LEU A 147 -2.72 11.06 10.54
CA LEU A 147 -2.88 12.18 9.64
C LEU A 147 -4.10 11.93 8.76
N VAL A 148 -4.95 12.92 8.63
CA VAL A 148 -6.17 12.84 7.80
C VAL A 148 -6.04 13.82 6.65
N PHE A 149 -6.31 13.34 5.44
CA PHE A 149 -6.21 14.13 4.22
C PHE A 149 -7.53 14.07 3.46
N GLN A 150 -7.82 15.14 2.76
CA GLN A 150 -8.92 15.21 1.79
C GLN A 150 -8.36 15.28 0.37
N ARG A 151 -9.12 14.75 -0.58
CA ARG A 151 -8.74 14.78 -2.00
C ARG A 151 -8.80 16.22 -2.53
N GLN A 152 -7.81 16.59 -3.34
CA GLN A 152 -7.84 17.83 -4.13
C GLN A 152 -8.74 17.69 -5.34
#